data_6c0d7d0c901f34a5e72dbaeb1fa58e15
#
_entry.id   6c0d7d0c901f34a5e72dbaeb1fa58e15
#
_cell.length_a   1.000
_cell.length_b   1.000
_cell.length_c   1.000
_cell.angle_alpha   90.00
_cell.angle_beta   90.00
_cell.angle_gamma   90.00
#
_symmetry.space_group_name_H-M   'P 1'
#
loop_
_entity.id
_entity.type
_entity.pdbx_description
1 polymer ?
#
loop_
_entity_poly.entity_id
_entity_poly.type
_entity_poly.pdbx_seq_one_letter_code
_entity_poly.pdbx_strand_id
1 'polypeptide(L)'
;MVQADYHSGLVDAIREEGHTRTFGEGEKAVTVRLAEAFGFCYGVDRAVDYAYETRTQFPDKRIFLVGEIIHNPHVNQRMREMGIEFLYPAAGKHGIDRFDFSGLTEDDVVILPAFGVTLQDFERLKQTGAVLVDTTCGSVLVVWKRVEQYARDGYTALIHGKYYHEETEATASQASKYPNGKYVVVLDMDEARLVMDYIEGKPGALSREAFVEHFRDKASPDFDPDRDLARIGVANQTTMLSSESLAIADEVGKSLARRFGSQAGFDIDEHFRSFDTICSATQERQDAVKEMMASEEGPPDIMVVIGGYNSSNTNHLAVLCAKHTITYHVSDAACIDPESGTIRFKPNGTPFNTPETTAEDWLPEGPISIGLTAGASTPNNKIGAAIELILTARGLTSELPAGEPVAA
;
A
#
# COMPACT_ATOMS: atom_id res chain seq x y z
N MET A 1 22.66 10.87 -1.86
CA MET A 1 22.75 9.78 -0.86
C MET A 1 21.65 8.75 -1.09
N VAL A 2 20.40 9.11 -1.15
CA VAL A 2 19.27 8.17 -1.29
C VAL A 2 19.37 7.35 -2.59
N GLN A 3 19.63 7.97 -3.73
CA GLN A 3 19.76 7.24 -5.01
C GLN A 3 20.89 6.19 -4.97
N ALA A 4 22.02 6.45 -4.30
CA ALA A 4 23.12 5.49 -4.22
C ALA A 4 22.76 4.23 -3.40
N ASP A 5 21.89 4.37 -2.37
CA ASP A 5 21.51 3.27 -1.50
C ASP A 5 20.43 2.35 -2.13
N TYR A 6 19.68 2.84 -3.13
CA TYR A 6 18.49 2.16 -3.65
C TYR A 6 18.49 1.92 -5.17
N HIS A 7 19.55 2.33 -5.86
CA HIS A 7 19.71 2.19 -7.31
C HIS A 7 20.15 0.78 -7.74
N SER A 8 19.85 0.39 -8.98
CA SER A 8 20.35 -0.82 -9.62
C SER A 8 20.62 -0.58 -11.12
N GLY A 9 21.90 -0.57 -11.49
CA GLY A 9 22.30 -0.44 -12.90
C GLY A 9 21.78 -1.59 -13.79
N LEU A 10 21.63 -2.80 -13.24
CA LEU A 10 21.04 -3.94 -13.97
C LEU A 10 19.56 -3.67 -14.31
N VAL A 11 18.79 -3.13 -13.37
CA VAL A 11 17.39 -2.79 -13.60
C VAL A 11 17.25 -1.70 -14.66
N ASP A 12 18.11 -0.69 -14.61
CA ASP A 12 18.06 0.41 -15.58
C ASP A 12 18.46 -0.06 -16.98
N ALA A 13 19.50 -0.91 -17.10
CA ALA A 13 19.85 -1.50 -18.38
C ALA A 13 18.71 -2.30 -19.02
N ILE A 14 17.97 -3.10 -18.22
CA ILE A 14 16.81 -3.84 -18.73
C ILE A 14 15.67 -2.89 -19.12
N ARG A 15 15.44 -1.80 -18.38
CA ARG A 15 14.46 -0.76 -18.74
C ARG A 15 14.79 -0.09 -20.08
N GLU A 16 16.05 0.27 -20.29
CA GLU A 16 16.52 0.89 -21.53
C GLU A 16 16.35 -0.03 -22.76
N GLU A 17 16.38 -1.35 -22.55
CA GLU A 17 16.14 -2.37 -23.57
C GLU A 17 14.65 -2.70 -23.79
N GLY A 18 13.73 -1.88 -23.26
CA GLY A 18 12.28 -2.11 -23.39
C GLY A 18 11.72 -3.08 -22.36
N HIS A 19 12.28 -3.09 -21.16
CA HIS A 19 11.85 -3.89 -20.00
C HIS A 19 11.98 -5.41 -20.17
N THR A 20 12.69 -5.88 -21.20
CA THR A 20 12.88 -7.31 -21.45
C THR A 20 14.31 -7.59 -21.84
N ARG A 21 14.93 -8.60 -21.22
CA ARG A 21 16.27 -9.05 -21.57
C ARG A 21 16.42 -10.55 -21.38
N THR A 22 17.03 -11.22 -22.37
CA THR A 22 17.35 -12.64 -22.29
C THR A 22 18.82 -12.84 -21.89
N PHE A 23 19.04 -13.68 -20.90
CA PHE A 23 20.35 -14.11 -20.42
C PHE A 23 20.58 -15.59 -20.75
N GLY A 24 21.77 -15.94 -21.18
CA GLY A 24 22.12 -17.29 -21.60
C GLY A 24 21.49 -17.71 -22.92
N GLU A 25 21.69 -18.96 -23.32
CA GLU A 25 21.23 -19.52 -24.57
C GLU A 25 20.68 -20.95 -24.37
N GLY A 26 19.84 -21.40 -25.32
CA GLY A 26 19.30 -22.75 -25.34
C GLY A 26 18.52 -23.11 -24.08
N GLU A 27 18.77 -24.29 -23.55
CA GLU A 27 18.07 -24.85 -22.37
C GLU A 27 18.28 -24.04 -21.05
N LYS A 28 19.27 -23.18 -21.03
CA LYS A 28 19.54 -22.32 -19.85
C LYS A 28 19.02 -20.90 -19.99
N ALA A 29 18.44 -20.54 -21.13
CA ALA A 29 17.97 -19.18 -21.37
C ALA A 29 16.94 -18.74 -20.33
N VAL A 30 17.15 -17.55 -19.77
CA VAL A 30 16.22 -16.86 -18.87
C VAL A 30 15.86 -15.52 -19.48
N THR A 31 14.61 -15.35 -19.86
CA THR A 31 14.08 -14.05 -20.29
C THR A 31 13.46 -13.33 -19.10
N VAL A 32 14.14 -12.28 -18.64
CA VAL A 32 13.67 -11.39 -17.59
C VAL A 32 12.76 -10.34 -18.21
N ARG A 33 11.54 -10.20 -17.67
CA ARG A 33 10.55 -9.19 -18.07
C ARG A 33 10.18 -8.35 -16.88
N LEU A 34 10.44 -7.06 -16.93
CA LEU A 34 10.05 -6.10 -15.89
C LEU A 34 8.70 -5.48 -16.26
N ALA A 35 7.80 -5.34 -15.28
CA ALA A 35 6.62 -4.52 -15.47
C ALA A 35 7.05 -3.07 -15.82
N GLU A 36 6.27 -2.32 -16.60
CA GLU A 36 6.66 -0.94 -16.97
C GLU A 36 6.72 -0.01 -15.76
N ALA A 37 5.83 -0.21 -14.78
CA ALA A 37 5.82 0.55 -13.52
C ALA A 37 6.02 -0.38 -12.32
N PHE A 38 7.08 -0.16 -11.56
CA PHE A 38 7.43 -0.90 -10.35
C PHE A 38 8.41 -0.11 -9.48
N GLY A 39 8.64 -0.57 -8.25
CA GLY A 39 9.62 0.03 -7.35
C GLY A 39 9.11 1.33 -6.70
N PHE A 40 10.02 2.15 -6.15
CA PHE A 40 9.66 3.37 -5.45
C PHE A 40 8.78 4.29 -6.30
N CYS A 41 7.72 4.82 -5.68
CA CYS A 41 6.94 5.90 -6.27
C CYS A 41 7.43 7.26 -5.74
N TYR A 42 7.06 8.33 -6.41
CA TYR A 42 7.43 9.69 -6.02
C TYR A 42 7.11 10.02 -4.55
N GLY A 43 5.96 9.56 -4.04
CA GLY A 43 5.58 9.80 -2.63
C GLY A 43 6.48 9.08 -1.63
N VAL A 44 6.92 7.87 -1.98
CA VAL A 44 7.87 7.08 -1.19
C VAL A 44 9.27 7.69 -1.27
N ASP A 45 9.78 7.99 -2.47
CA ASP A 45 11.08 8.64 -2.65
C ASP A 45 11.17 9.90 -1.79
N ARG A 46 10.17 10.76 -1.89
CA ARG A 46 10.11 12.01 -1.13
C ARG A 46 10.12 11.78 0.39
N ALA A 47 9.38 10.79 0.89
CA ALA A 47 9.33 10.50 2.32
C ALA A 47 10.70 10.00 2.84
N VAL A 48 11.35 9.15 2.06
CA VAL A 48 12.69 8.65 2.35
C VAL A 48 13.71 9.77 2.28
N ASP A 49 13.71 10.59 1.23
CA ASP A 49 14.59 11.75 1.09
C ASP A 49 14.48 12.68 2.31
N TYR A 50 13.27 13.01 2.74
CA TYR A 50 13.05 13.87 3.92
C TYR A 50 13.62 13.28 5.21
N ALA A 51 13.56 11.94 5.38
CA ALA A 51 14.19 11.31 6.53
C ALA A 51 15.72 11.46 6.52
N TYR A 52 16.37 11.29 5.35
CA TYR A 52 17.80 11.51 5.18
C TYR A 52 18.18 12.98 5.38
N GLU A 53 17.43 13.90 4.79
CA GLU A 53 17.62 15.33 4.96
C GLU A 53 17.46 15.75 6.43
N THR A 54 16.46 15.19 7.13
CA THR A 54 16.24 15.45 8.56
C THR A 54 17.45 15.05 9.38
N ARG A 55 18.03 13.86 9.14
CA ARG A 55 19.25 13.45 9.85
C ARG A 55 20.43 14.37 9.55
N THR A 56 20.55 14.84 8.30
CA THR A 56 21.61 15.77 7.90
C THR A 56 21.42 17.14 8.52
N GLN A 57 20.20 17.64 8.59
CA GLN A 57 19.86 18.97 9.15
C GLN A 57 19.97 19.01 10.67
N PHE A 58 19.69 17.89 11.34
CA PHE A 58 19.70 17.79 12.81
C PHE A 58 20.68 16.70 13.29
N PRO A 59 22.00 16.84 13.04
CA PRO A 59 22.98 15.77 13.30
C PRO A 59 23.09 15.40 14.77
N ASP A 60 22.87 16.34 15.69
CA ASP A 60 23.06 16.17 17.14
C ASP A 60 21.75 15.95 17.90
N LYS A 61 20.58 16.06 17.23
CA LYS A 61 19.29 15.86 17.89
C LYS A 61 18.86 14.42 17.86
N ARG A 62 18.06 14.03 18.86
CA ARG A 62 17.32 12.75 18.78
C ARG A 62 16.24 12.91 17.70
N ILE A 63 16.15 11.92 16.84
CA ILE A 63 15.13 11.90 15.77
C ILE A 63 14.29 10.66 15.97
N PHE A 64 12.99 10.86 16.00
CA PHE A 64 11.99 9.81 16.13
C PHE A 64 11.14 9.70 14.86
N LEU A 65 10.69 8.50 14.56
CA LEU A 65 9.75 8.22 13.48
C LEU A 65 8.51 7.56 14.08
N VAL A 66 7.32 8.06 13.77
CA VAL A 66 6.06 7.47 14.21
C VAL A 66 5.71 6.28 13.33
N GLY A 67 5.78 5.07 13.90
CA GLY A 67 5.57 3.84 13.13
C GLY A 67 6.72 3.57 12.13
N GLU A 68 6.40 3.21 10.92
CA GLU A 68 7.34 2.96 9.82
C GLU A 68 7.26 4.08 8.78
N ILE A 69 8.41 4.48 8.20
CA ILE A 69 8.40 5.51 7.14
C ILE A 69 7.58 5.04 5.93
N ILE A 70 7.75 3.77 5.57
CA ILE A 70 7.03 3.00 4.57
C ILE A 70 7.05 1.52 4.96
N HIS A 71 6.17 0.71 4.39
CA HIS A 71 6.15 -0.74 4.64
C HIS A 71 7.26 -1.46 3.85
N ASN A 72 8.51 -1.23 4.25
CA ASN A 72 9.68 -1.92 3.72
C ASN A 72 10.73 -2.12 4.83
N PRO A 73 10.99 -3.38 5.27
CA PRO A 73 11.92 -3.66 6.36
C PRO A 73 13.35 -3.17 6.11
N HIS A 74 13.83 -3.24 4.86
CA HIS A 74 15.17 -2.79 4.49
C HIS A 74 15.32 -1.27 4.64
N VAL A 75 14.33 -0.51 4.18
CA VAL A 75 14.32 0.95 4.32
C VAL A 75 14.25 1.35 5.80
N ASN A 76 13.37 0.71 6.56
CA ASN A 76 13.23 0.98 8.00
C ASN A 76 14.51 0.59 8.77
N GLN A 77 15.19 -0.50 8.37
CA GLN A 77 16.48 -0.86 8.95
C GLN A 77 17.55 0.22 8.68
N ARG A 78 17.59 0.75 7.46
CA ARG A 78 18.50 1.85 7.11
C ARG A 78 18.25 3.11 7.93
N MET A 79 16.99 3.45 8.20
CA MET A 79 16.65 4.56 9.10
C MET A 79 17.21 4.33 10.52
N ARG A 80 17.10 3.10 11.06
CA ARG A 80 17.71 2.76 12.37
C ARG A 80 19.22 2.91 12.37
N GLU A 81 19.91 2.48 11.32
CA GLU A 81 21.36 2.62 11.16
C GLU A 81 21.80 4.09 11.12
N MET A 82 20.93 4.98 10.66
CA MET A 82 21.12 6.42 10.70
C MET A 82 20.83 7.04 12.09
N GLY A 83 20.50 6.21 13.09
CA GLY A 83 20.20 6.67 14.45
C GLY A 83 18.81 7.32 14.59
N ILE A 84 17.84 6.93 13.74
CA ILE A 84 16.43 7.31 13.90
C ILE A 84 15.73 6.25 14.77
N GLU A 85 15.14 6.68 15.86
CA GLU A 85 14.38 5.84 16.79
C GLU A 85 12.92 5.71 16.33
N PHE A 86 12.33 4.54 16.53
CA PHE A 86 10.98 4.25 16.07
C PHE A 86 9.99 4.21 17.22
N LEU A 87 8.93 4.99 17.12
CA LEU A 87 7.81 4.99 18.06
C LEU A 87 6.74 4.02 17.52
N TYR A 88 6.65 2.85 18.11
CA TYR A 88 5.63 1.86 17.74
C TYR A 88 4.41 1.93 18.65
N PRO A 89 3.22 1.54 18.13
CA PRO A 89 2.06 1.35 18.98
C PRO A 89 2.34 0.32 20.06
N ALA A 90 1.90 0.58 21.29
CA ALA A 90 2.01 -0.40 22.35
C ALA A 90 1.19 -1.65 22.02
N ALA A 91 1.76 -2.85 22.25
CA ALA A 91 1.11 -4.11 21.94
C ALA A 91 -0.30 -4.21 22.56
N GLY A 92 -1.29 -4.50 21.72
CA GLY A 92 -2.69 -4.63 22.15
C GLY A 92 -3.41 -3.31 22.46
N LYS A 93 -2.79 -2.16 22.22
CA LYS A 93 -3.44 -0.85 22.32
C LYS A 93 -3.94 -0.37 20.95
N HIS A 94 -5.16 0.14 20.96
CA HIS A 94 -5.82 0.77 19.82
C HIS A 94 -6.31 2.16 20.20
N GLY A 95 -6.57 3.01 19.22
CA GLY A 95 -7.08 4.36 19.44
C GLY A 95 -6.03 5.35 19.93
N ILE A 96 -6.46 6.36 20.72
CA ILE A 96 -5.69 7.57 21.03
C ILE A 96 -4.41 7.28 21.83
N ASP A 97 -4.42 6.29 22.71
CA ASP A 97 -3.29 6.01 23.62
C ASP A 97 -2.36 4.90 23.13
N ARG A 98 -2.41 4.58 21.83
CA ARG A 98 -1.58 3.51 21.27
C ARG A 98 -0.10 3.87 21.24
N PHE A 99 0.25 5.15 21.04
CA PHE A 99 1.63 5.64 21.07
C PHE A 99 1.95 6.32 22.39
N ASP A 100 3.15 6.08 22.91
CA ASP A 100 3.70 6.81 24.06
C ASP A 100 4.61 7.93 23.56
N PHE A 101 4.19 9.18 23.73
CA PHE A 101 4.94 10.37 23.38
C PHE A 101 5.53 11.09 24.61
N SER A 102 5.39 10.51 25.82
CA SER A 102 5.79 11.16 27.10
C SER A 102 7.29 11.45 27.20
N GLY A 103 8.12 10.72 26.44
CA GLY A 103 9.57 10.91 26.42
C GLY A 103 10.07 11.98 25.42
N LEU A 104 9.16 12.60 24.68
CA LEU A 104 9.49 13.63 23.69
C LEU A 104 9.53 15.01 24.33
N THR A 105 10.45 15.85 23.84
CA THR A 105 10.68 17.24 24.30
C THR A 105 10.82 18.20 23.12
N GLU A 106 10.89 19.49 23.37
CA GLU A 106 11.14 20.53 22.37
C GLU A 106 12.51 20.42 21.68
N ASP A 107 13.43 19.67 22.27
CA ASP A 107 14.76 19.42 21.70
C ASP A 107 14.76 18.29 20.66
N ASP A 108 13.69 17.55 20.54
CA ASP A 108 13.57 16.40 19.66
C ASP A 108 13.00 16.75 18.28
N VAL A 109 13.24 15.86 17.32
CA VAL A 109 12.65 15.92 15.98
C VAL A 109 11.81 14.67 15.77
N VAL A 110 10.58 14.82 15.27
CA VAL A 110 9.67 13.71 15.01
C VAL A 110 9.26 13.72 13.55
N ILE A 111 9.56 12.64 12.84
CA ILE A 111 9.15 12.39 11.45
C ILE A 111 7.79 11.71 11.46
N LEU A 112 6.83 12.28 10.72
CA LEU A 112 5.54 11.65 10.43
C LEU A 112 5.68 10.83 9.16
N PRO A 113 5.16 9.57 9.11
CA PRO A 113 5.37 8.67 7.98
C PRO A 113 4.62 9.08 6.72
N ALA A 114 4.94 8.45 5.59
CA ALA A 114 4.25 8.65 4.32
C ALA A 114 2.73 8.40 4.37
N PHE A 115 2.28 7.56 5.29
CA PHE A 115 0.86 7.24 5.53
C PHE A 115 0.12 8.31 6.31
N GLY A 116 0.86 9.27 6.92
CA GLY A 116 0.35 10.21 7.90
C GLY A 116 0.09 9.60 9.27
N VAL A 117 -0.46 10.40 10.16
CA VAL A 117 -0.88 10.02 11.51
C VAL A 117 -2.31 10.49 11.75
N THR A 118 -2.97 9.93 12.77
CA THR A 118 -4.32 10.39 13.15
C THR A 118 -4.29 11.84 13.63
N LEU A 119 -5.42 12.55 13.53
CA LEU A 119 -5.54 13.91 14.05
C LEU A 119 -5.18 13.98 15.55
N GLN A 120 -5.61 12.98 16.31
CA GLN A 120 -5.36 12.90 17.73
C GLN A 120 -3.87 12.75 18.04
N ASP A 121 -3.17 11.87 17.32
CA ASP A 121 -1.72 11.71 17.48
C ASP A 121 -0.97 12.97 17.05
N PHE A 122 -1.39 13.61 15.95
CA PHE A 122 -0.80 14.86 15.51
C PHE A 122 -0.92 15.98 16.56
N GLU A 123 -2.09 16.17 17.17
CA GLU A 123 -2.28 17.17 18.22
C GLU A 123 -1.49 16.83 19.50
N ARG A 124 -1.37 15.56 19.88
CA ARG A 124 -0.52 15.11 20.99
C ARG A 124 0.96 15.39 20.71
N LEU A 125 1.43 15.13 19.49
CA LEU A 125 2.80 15.44 19.07
C LEU A 125 3.07 16.94 19.11
N LYS A 126 2.17 17.79 18.64
CA LYS A 126 2.30 19.24 18.73
C LYS A 126 2.46 19.74 20.18
N GLN A 127 1.78 19.10 21.13
CA GLN A 127 1.86 19.45 22.55
C GLN A 127 3.22 19.13 23.17
N THR A 128 4.03 18.27 22.60
CA THR A 128 5.40 17.97 23.07
C THR A 128 6.37 19.12 22.82
N GLY A 129 6.07 20.02 21.89
CA GLY A 129 6.98 21.08 21.43
C GLY A 129 8.06 20.61 20.46
N ALA A 130 8.16 19.30 20.17
CA ALA A 130 9.14 18.75 19.23
C ALA A 130 8.98 19.32 17.82
N VAL A 131 10.08 19.37 17.07
CA VAL A 131 10.05 19.74 15.65
C VAL A 131 9.39 18.62 14.85
N LEU A 132 8.29 18.89 14.18
CA LEU A 132 7.58 17.90 13.36
C LEU A 132 8.00 18.04 11.90
N VAL A 133 8.45 16.93 11.31
CA VAL A 133 8.76 16.79 9.88
C VAL A 133 7.68 15.91 9.24
N ASP A 134 6.78 16.55 8.50
CA ASP A 134 5.64 15.85 7.86
C ASP A 134 6.04 15.35 6.48
N THR A 135 6.13 14.03 6.35
CA THR A 135 6.42 13.34 5.08
C THR A 135 5.17 12.74 4.43
N THR A 136 3.97 13.05 4.95
CA THR A 136 2.71 12.51 4.43
C THR A 136 2.61 12.70 2.91
N CYS A 137 2.31 11.61 2.22
CA CYS A 137 2.22 11.60 0.76
C CYS A 137 1.08 12.50 0.27
N GLY A 138 1.32 13.25 -0.81
CA GLY A 138 0.31 14.13 -1.42
C GLY A 138 -0.98 13.40 -1.80
N SER A 139 -0.90 12.14 -2.24
CA SER A 139 -2.08 11.32 -2.55
C SER A 139 -2.92 11.06 -1.30
N VAL A 140 -2.29 10.76 -0.17
CA VAL A 140 -2.99 10.59 1.13
C VAL A 140 -3.68 11.89 1.54
N LEU A 141 -3.00 13.03 1.38
CA LEU A 141 -3.58 14.35 1.68
C LEU A 141 -4.80 14.67 0.81
N VAL A 142 -4.85 14.18 -0.43
CA VAL A 142 -6.04 14.33 -1.30
C VAL A 142 -7.23 13.56 -0.71
N VAL A 143 -7.01 12.31 -0.28
CA VAL A 143 -8.06 11.50 0.39
C VAL A 143 -8.56 12.20 1.65
N TRP A 144 -7.65 12.70 2.49
CA TRP A 144 -7.99 13.43 3.71
C TRP A 144 -8.91 14.62 3.44
N LYS A 145 -8.58 15.43 2.42
CA LYS A 145 -9.41 16.57 2.01
C LYS A 145 -10.81 16.15 1.59
N ARG A 146 -10.96 14.97 0.96
CA ARG A 146 -12.28 14.45 0.57
C ARG A 146 -13.10 14.00 1.77
N VAL A 147 -12.49 13.22 2.68
CA VAL A 147 -13.16 12.79 3.92
C VAL A 147 -13.55 14.00 4.79
N GLU A 148 -12.66 14.99 4.91
CA GLU A 148 -12.97 16.26 5.59
C GLU A 148 -14.14 17.00 4.92
N GLN A 149 -14.17 17.06 3.58
CA GLN A 149 -15.27 17.68 2.85
C GLN A 149 -16.58 16.93 3.09
N TYR A 150 -16.58 15.59 3.06
CA TYR A 150 -17.76 14.80 3.36
C TYR A 150 -18.30 15.10 4.75
N ALA A 151 -17.43 15.06 5.76
CA ALA A 151 -17.80 15.35 7.14
C ALA A 151 -18.39 16.76 7.31
N ARG A 152 -17.76 17.77 6.69
CA ARG A 152 -18.24 19.16 6.70
C ARG A 152 -19.63 19.30 6.08
N ASP A 153 -19.87 18.59 4.98
CA ASP A 153 -21.11 18.69 4.21
C ASP A 153 -22.19 17.72 4.72
N GLY A 154 -21.94 17.00 5.83
CA GLY A 154 -22.88 16.09 6.49
C GLY A 154 -23.10 14.76 5.79
N TYR A 155 -22.05 14.26 5.09
CA TYR A 155 -21.99 12.91 4.55
C TYR A 155 -21.17 12.02 5.47
N THR A 156 -21.56 10.77 5.59
CA THR A 156 -20.70 9.72 6.15
C THR A 156 -19.63 9.32 5.14
N ALA A 157 -18.37 9.31 5.55
CA ALA A 157 -17.30 8.78 4.73
C ALA A 157 -17.32 7.24 4.78
N LEU A 158 -17.70 6.57 3.69
CA LEU A 158 -17.48 5.14 3.51
C LEU A 158 -16.10 4.97 2.90
N ILE A 159 -15.20 4.34 3.66
CA ILE A 159 -13.78 4.20 3.29
C ILE A 159 -13.51 2.74 2.93
N HIS A 160 -13.22 2.45 1.66
CA HIS A 160 -12.73 1.14 1.25
C HIS A 160 -11.26 1.01 1.63
N GLY A 161 -10.96 0.15 2.60
CA GLY A 161 -9.61 -0.02 3.12
C GLY A 161 -9.53 -0.99 4.29
N LYS A 162 -8.32 -1.27 4.72
CA LYS A 162 -8.05 -2.08 5.91
C LYS A 162 -8.19 -1.21 7.14
N TYR A 163 -9.19 -1.40 7.96
CA TYR A 163 -9.50 -0.55 9.13
C TYR A 163 -8.33 -0.42 10.13
N TYR A 164 -7.44 -1.42 10.18
CA TYR A 164 -6.26 -1.47 11.06
C TYR A 164 -4.98 -0.92 10.40
N HIS A 165 -5.04 -0.43 9.16
CA HIS A 165 -3.89 0.14 8.47
C HIS A 165 -3.73 1.62 8.82
N GLU A 166 -2.51 2.08 9.06
CA GLU A 166 -2.19 3.43 9.52
C GLU A 166 -2.78 4.52 8.62
N GLU A 167 -2.72 4.32 7.29
CA GLU A 167 -3.31 5.25 6.32
C GLU A 167 -4.83 5.34 6.48
N THR A 168 -5.50 4.21 6.69
CA THR A 168 -6.96 4.17 6.85
C THR A 168 -7.38 4.82 8.16
N GLU A 169 -6.67 4.56 9.26
CA GLU A 169 -6.92 5.18 10.55
C GLU A 169 -6.70 6.70 10.49
N ALA A 170 -5.58 7.15 9.87
CA ALA A 170 -5.29 8.56 9.68
C ALA A 170 -6.36 9.25 8.81
N THR A 171 -6.82 8.59 7.73
CA THR A 171 -7.88 9.05 6.85
C THR A 171 -9.23 9.13 7.57
N ALA A 172 -9.62 8.07 8.28
CA ALA A 172 -10.87 8.02 9.03
C ALA A 172 -10.93 9.12 10.12
N SER A 173 -9.79 9.40 10.76
CA SER A 173 -9.70 10.45 11.77
C SER A 173 -10.04 11.85 11.22
N GLN A 174 -9.89 12.10 9.92
CA GLN A 174 -10.23 13.39 9.32
C GLN A 174 -11.72 13.73 9.42
N ALA A 175 -12.58 12.71 9.50
CA ALA A 175 -14.01 12.93 9.73
C ALA A 175 -14.28 13.61 11.09
N SER A 176 -13.44 13.36 12.09
CA SER A 176 -13.60 13.93 13.44
C SER A 176 -13.26 15.42 13.55
N LYS A 177 -12.80 16.08 12.48
CA LYS A 177 -12.64 17.54 12.44
C LYS A 177 -13.97 18.28 12.63
N TYR A 178 -15.08 17.64 12.33
CA TYR A 178 -16.41 18.20 12.46
C TYR A 178 -17.23 17.40 13.47
N PRO A 179 -18.02 18.04 14.36
CA PRO A 179 -18.72 17.38 15.46
C PRO A 179 -19.68 16.26 15.03
N ASN A 180 -20.24 16.39 13.82
CA ASN A 180 -21.19 15.41 13.25
C ASN A 180 -20.54 14.54 12.14
N GLY A 181 -19.23 14.66 11.94
CA GLY A 181 -18.53 13.86 10.94
C GLY A 181 -18.53 12.39 11.30
N LYS A 182 -18.90 11.54 10.35
CA LYS A 182 -19.01 10.10 10.50
C LYS A 182 -18.20 9.38 9.44
N TYR A 183 -17.73 8.20 9.81
CA TYR A 183 -17.12 7.27 8.86
C TYR A 183 -17.53 5.83 9.17
N VAL A 184 -17.46 5.00 8.16
CA VAL A 184 -17.47 3.53 8.23
C VAL A 184 -16.45 2.99 7.25
N VAL A 185 -15.64 2.02 7.68
CA VAL A 185 -14.62 1.36 6.86
C VAL A 185 -15.15 0.01 6.42
N VAL A 186 -14.99 -0.30 5.14
CA VAL A 186 -15.28 -1.60 4.54
C VAL A 186 -14.02 -2.18 3.93
N LEU A 187 -13.75 -3.46 4.18
CA LEU A 187 -12.54 -4.13 3.72
C LEU A 187 -12.60 -4.48 2.23
N ASP A 188 -13.78 -4.88 1.74
CA ASP A 188 -14.02 -5.43 0.42
C ASP A 188 -15.50 -5.26 0.00
N MET A 189 -15.83 -5.79 -1.16
CA MET A 189 -17.20 -5.76 -1.67
C MET A 189 -18.19 -6.53 -0.77
N ASP A 190 -17.76 -7.58 -0.07
CA ASP A 190 -18.68 -8.37 0.78
C ASP A 190 -19.06 -7.55 2.02
N GLU A 191 -18.13 -6.84 2.66
CA GLU A 191 -18.48 -5.88 3.72
C GLU A 191 -19.29 -4.70 3.20
N ALA A 192 -18.99 -4.18 2.01
CA ALA A 192 -19.78 -3.12 1.39
C ALA A 192 -21.24 -3.57 1.14
N ARG A 193 -21.45 -4.85 0.79
CA ARG A 193 -22.80 -5.43 0.65
C ARG A 193 -23.58 -5.43 1.96
N LEU A 194 -22.93 -5.69 3.11
CA LEU A 194 -23.61 -5.59 4.40
C LEU A 194 -24.17 -4.19 4.65
N VAL A 195 -23.39 -3.16 4.28
CA VAL A 195 -23.83 -1.76 4.36
C VAL A 195 -24.99 -1.49 3.42
N MET A 196 -24.89 -1.90 2.15
CA MET A 196 -25.92 -1.69 1.12
C MET A 196 -27.21 -2.43 1.45
N ASP A 197 -27.13 -3.67 1.92
CA ASP A 197 -28.31 -4.46 2.30
C ASP A 197 -29.05 -3.83 3.48
N TYR A 198 -28.29 -3.24 4.44
CA TYR A 198 -28.87 -2.46 5.52
C TYR A 198 -29.57 -1.20 5.00
N ILE A 199 -28.95 -0.42 4.13
CA ILE A 199 -29.53 0.79 3.52
C ILE A 199 -30.85 0.45 2.82
N GLU A 200 -30.89 -0.62 2.03
CA GLU A 200 -32.04 -1.04 1.26
C GLU A 200 -33.13 -1.73 2.12
N GLY A 201 -32.82 -2.12 3.36
CA GLY A 201 -33.73 -2.88 4.22
C GLY A 201 -34.06 -4.26 3.66
N LYS A 202 -33.09 -4.93 3.04
CA LYS A 202 -33.30 -6.23 2.39
C LYS A 202 -33.66 -7.33 3.41
N PRO A 203 -34.48 -8.32 3.01
CA PRO A 203 -34.66 -9.53 3.80
C PRO A 203 -33.31 -10.21 4.08
N GLY A 204 -32.99 -10.44 5.36
CA GLY A 204 -31.70 -11.03 5.76
C GLY A 204 -30.58 -10.04 6.01
N ALA A 205 -30.79 -8.73 5.81
CA ALA A 205 -29.85 -7.71 6.25
C ALA A 205 -29.60 -7.77 7.77
N LEU A 206 -28.44 -7.28 8.21
CA LEU A 206 -28.10 -7.20 9.62
C LEU A 206 -29.17 -6.37 10.39
N SER A 207 -29.50 -6.77 11.62
CA SER A 207 -30.21 -5.87 12.52
C SER A 207 -29.32 -4.68 12.88
N ARG A 208 -29.92 -3.61 13.41
CA ARG A 208 -29.16 -2.44 13.86
C ARG A 208 -28.05 -2.82 14.86
N GLU A 209 -28.37 -3.66 15.83
CA GLU A 209 -27.43 -4.14 16.86
C GLU A 209 -26.30 -4.98 16.22
N ALA A 210 -26.64 -5.87 15.32
CA ALA A 210 -25.67 -6.70 14.60
C ALA A 210 -24.76 -5.86 13.69
N PHE A 211 -25.30 -4.82 13.05
CA PHE A 211 -24.52 -3.88 12.24
C PHE A 211 -23.51 -3.12 13.11
N VAL A 212 -23.96 -2.51 14.20
CA VAL A 212 -23.10 -1.77 15.14
C VAL A 212 -22.01 -2.67 15.73
N GLU A 213 -22.35 -3.92 16.05
CA GLU A 213 -21.37 -4.89 16.55
C GLU A 213 -20.33 -5.25 15.47
N HIS A 214 -20.75 -5.53 14.24
CA HIS A 214 -19.85 -5.90 13.14
C HIS A 214 -18.87 -4.75 12.76
N PHE A 215 -19.36 -3.51 12.80
CA PHE A 215 -18.59 -2.32 12.44
C PHE A 215 -18.04 -1.56 13.66
N ARG A 216 -18.05 -2.14 14.86
CA ARG A 216 -17.63 -1.48 16.13
C ARG A 216 -16.27 -0.79 16.02
N ASP A 217 -15.25 -1.50 15.50
CA ASP A 217 -13.89 -0.97 15.36
C ASP A 217 -13.62 -0.36 13.98
N LYS A 218 -14.64 -0.32 13.13
CA LYS A 218 -14.57 0.11 11.74
C LYS A 218 -15.39 1.37 11.47
N ALA A 219 -16.06 1.91 12.45
CA ALA A 219 -16.91 3.10 12.31
C ALA A 219 -16.64 4.12 13.42
N SER A 220 -17.17 5.32 13.27
CA SER A 220 -17.12 6.35 14.29
C SER A 220 -17.74 5.83 15.61
N PRO A 221 -17.22 6.21 16.79
CA PRO A 221 -17.67 5.66 18.08
C PRO A 221 -19.18 5.79 18.38
N ASP A 222 -19.83 6.84 17.85
CA ASP A 222 -21.25 7.13 18.01
C ASP A 222 -22.04 6.95 16.69
N PHE A 223 -21.58 6.05 15.82
CA PHE A 223 -22.19 5.75 14.55
C PHE A 223 -23.57 5.10 14.73
N ASP A 224 -24.57 5.67 14.08
CA ASP A 224 -25.92 5.14 14.03
C ASP A 224 -26.35 4.85 12.58
N PRO A 225 -26.43 3.57 12.16
CA PRO A 225 -26.70 3.23 10.78
C PRO A 225 -28.05 3.73 10.26
N ASP A 226 -29.05 3.89 11.13
CA ASP A 226 -30.37 4.42 10.74
C ASP A 226 -30.32 5.91 10.34
N ARG A 227 -29.41 6.65 10.95
CA ARG A 227 -29.23 8.08 10.69
C ARG A 227 -28.11 8.33 9.69
N ASP A 228 -26.95 7.66 9.87
CA ASP A 228 -25.71 8.07 9.28
C ASP A 228 -25.48 7.46 7.88
N LEU A 229 -26.28 6.46 7.47
CA LEU A 229 -26.21 5.87 6.13
C LEU A 229 -27.12 6.53 5.07
N ALA A 230 -27.81 7.63 5.42
CA ALA A 230 -28.68 8.32 4.49
C ALA A 230 -27.91 9.15 3.42
N ARG A 231 -26.68 9.55 3.73
CA ARG A 231 -25.82 10.37 2.85
C ARG A 231 -24.40 9.83 2.94
N ILE A 232 -23.86 9.33 1.84
CA ILE A 232 -22.57 8.67 1.80
C ILE A 232 -21.62 9.33 0.80
N GLY A 233 -20.41 9.64 1.25
CA GLY A 233 -19.28 9.96 0.40
C GLY A 233 -18.27 8.81 0.39
N VAL A 234 -17.95 8.25 -0.78
CA VAL A 234 -17.01 7.13 -0.88
C VAL A 234 -15.58 7.64 -1.08
N ALA A 235 -14.67 7.09 -0.30
CA ALA A 235 -13.23 7.26 -0.42
C ALA A 235 -12.54 5.89 -0.24
N ASN A 236 -11.23 5.81 -0.48
CA ASN A 236 -10.49 4.56 -0.33
C ASN A 236 -9.07 4.81 0.20
N GLN A 237 -8.51 3.81 0.84
CA GLN A 237 -7.08 3.71 1.09
C GLN A 237 -6.36 3.73 -0.27
N THR A 238 -5.33 4.55 -0.43
CA THR A 238 -4.69 4.83 -1.74
C THR A 238 -4.09 3.60 -2.43
N THR A 239 -3.86 2.54 -1.69
CA THR A 239 -3.20 1.30 -2.14
C THR A 239 -4.16 0.13 -2.39
N MET A 240 -5.48 0.34 -2.36
CA MET A 240 -6.48 -0.68 -2.66
C MET A 240 -6.55 -1.03 -4.15
N LEU A 241 -7.25 -2.12 -4.50
CA LEU A 241 -7.53 -2.45 -5.90
C LEU A 241 -8.51 -1.43 -6.49
N SER A 242 -8.05 -0.73 -7.52
CA SER A 242 -8.83 0.32 -8.19
C SER A 242 -10.18 -0.21 -8.70
N SER A 243 -10.17 -1.37 -9.38
CA SER A 243 -11.39 -1.97 -9.91
C SER A 243 -12.43 -2.29 -8.84
N GLU A 244 -11.99 -2.73 -7.66
CA GLU A 244 -12.89 -3.01 -6.53
C GLU A 244 -13.40 -1.73 -5.89
N SER A 245 -12.53 -0.73 -5.68
CA SER A 245 -12.92 0.58 -5.14
C SER A 245 -13.99 1.26 -5.98
N LEU A 246 -13.81 1.25 -7.31
CA LEU A 246 -14.78 1.81 -8.25
C LEU A 246 -16.09 1.03 -8.25
N ALA A 247 -16.04 -0.31 -8.20
CA ALA A 247 -17.22 -1.15 -8.13
C ALA A 247 -18.01 -0.94 -6.83
N ILE A 248 -17.33 -0.79 -5.69
CA ILE A 248 -17.97 -0.46 -4.40
C ILE A 248 -18.67 0.90 -4.50
N ALA A 249 -17.99 1.93 -5.02
CA ALA A 249 -18.57 3.25 -5.17
C ALA A 249 -19.83 3.24 -6.05
N ASP A 250 -19.76 2.56 -7.19
CA ASP A 250 -20.90 2.42 -8.13
C ASP A 250 -22.10 1.72 -7.48
N GLU A 251 -21.86 0.58 -6.81
CA GLU A 251 -22.92 -0.19 -6.15
C GLU A 251 -23.52 0.54 -4.94
N VAL A 252 -22.73 1.28 -4.16
CA VAL A 252 -23.25 2.13 -3.07
C VAL A 252 -24.16 3.22 -3.62
N GLY A 253 -23.77 3.90 -4.71
CA GLY A 253 -24.61 4.89 -5.38
C GLY A 253 -25.92 4.30 -5.86
N LYS A 254 -25.89 3.13 -6.51
CA LYS A 254 -27.10 2.39 -6.94
C LYS A 254 -27.98 1.97 -5.75
N SER A 255 -27.38 1.54 -4.64
CA SER A 255 -28.10 1.17 -3.42
C SER A 255 -28.87 2.34 -2.84
N LEU A 256 -28.25 3.52 -2.73
CA LEU A 256 -28.90 4.74 -2.29
C LEU A 256 -30.04 5.16 -3.26
N ALA A 257 -29.81 5.06 -4.57
CA ALA A 257 -30.85 5.32 -5.57
C ALA A 257 -32.03 4.33 -5.45
N ARG A 258 -31.79 3.05 -5.20
CA ARG A 258 -32.87 2.08 -4.94
C ARG A 258 -33.66 2.41 -3.67
N ARG A 259 -32.98 2.86 -2.62
CA ARG A 259 -33.60 3.18 -1.33
C ARG A 259 -34.43 4.47 -1.36
N PHE A 260 -33.90 5.51 -1.97
CA PHE A 260 -34.46 6.87 -1.88
C PHE A 260 -35.10 7.36 -3.19
N GLY A 261 -34.84 6.71 -4.32
CA GLY A 261 -35.22 7.17 -5.64
C GLY A 261 -36.73 7.30 -5.90
N SER A 262 -37.60 6.67 -5.08
CA SER A 262 -39.04 6.82 -5.14
C SER A 262 -39.57 8.07 -4.40
N GLN A 263 -38.72 8.79 -3.67
CA GLN A 263 -39.11 9.99 -2.92
C GLN A 263 -39.31 11.18 -3.89
N ALA A 264 -40.30 11.98 -3.62
CA ALA A 264 -40.56 13.17 -4.43
C ALA A 264 -39.38 14.16 -4.31
N GLY A 265 -38.85 14.56 -5.46
CA GLY A 265 -37.71 15.50 -5.50
C GLY A 265 -36.38 14.85 -5.23
N PHE A 266 -36.26 13.51 -5.29
CA PHE A 266 -34.99 12.82 -5.12
C PHE A 266 -33.93 13.33 -6.09
N ASP A 267 -32.75 13.68 -5.53
CA ASP A 267 -31.53 13.99 -6.24
C ASP A 267 -30.41 13.13 -5.66
N ILE A 268 -29.78 12.32 -6.51
CA ILE A 268 -28.69 11.42 -6.06
C ILE A 268 -27.53 12.21 -5.47
N ASP A 269 -27.23 13.40 -5.97
CA ASP A 269 -26.12 14.23 -5.52
C ASP A 269 -26.32 14.75 -4.07
N GLU A 270 -27.54 14.73 -3.56
CA GLU A 270 -27.83 15.01 -2.16
C GLU A 270 -27.57 13.81 -1.24
N HIS A 271 -27.50 12.60 -1.77
CA HIS A 271 -27.32 11.35 -1.02
C HIS A 271 -25.97 10.70 -1.24
N PHE A 272 -25.37 10.90 -2.41
CA PHE A 272 -24.17 10.17 -2.81
C PHE A 272 -23.11 11.09 -3.41
N ARG A 273 -21.88 10.87 -2.98
CA ARG A 273 -20.67 11.43 -3.59
C ARG A 273 -19.61 10.36 -3.72
N SER A 274 -18.90 10.33 -4.82
CA SER A 274 -17.71 9.52 -4.97
C SER A 274 -16.59 10.33 -5.58
N PHE A 275 -15.38 9.98 -5.21
CA PHE A 275 -14.19 10.53 -5.81
C PHE A 275 -13.17 9.40 -5.91
N ASP A 276 -12.59 9.21 -7.10
CA ASP A 276 -11.49 8.25 -7.23
C ASP A 276 -10.29 8.79 -6.46
N THR A 277 -9.93 8.07 -5.40
CA THR A 277 -8.83 8.41 -4.49
C THR A 277 -7.70 7.39 -4.54
N ILE A 278 -7.73 6.44 -5.50
CA ILE A 278 -6.59 5.58 -5.78
C ILE A 278 -5.42 6.45 -6.26
N CYS A 279 -4.23 6.27 -5.71
CA CYS A 279 -3.08 7.04 -6.18
C CYS A 279 -2.62 6.56 -7.56
N SER A 280 -2.14 7.50 -8.40
CA SER A 280 -1.62 7.19 -9.74
C SER A 280 -0.56 6.10 -9.71
N ALA A 281 0.34 6.15 -8.72
CA ALA A 281 1.39 5.15 -8.56
C ALA A 281 0.85 3.73 -8.30
N THR A 282 -0.25 3.59 -7.57
CA THR A 282 -0.92 2.29 -7.39
C THR A 282 -1.58 1.84 -8.69
N GLN A 283 -2.28 2.76 -9.38
CA GLN A 283 -2.94 2.47 -10.65
C GLN A 283 -1.93 2.05 -11.72
N GLU A 284 -0.88 2.83 -11.92
CA GLU A 284 0.18 2.56 -12.90
C GLU A 284 0.79 1.16 -12.72
N ARG A 285 1.06 0.74 -11.48
CA ARG A 285 1.61 -0.60 -11.22
C ARG A 285 0.62 -1.72 -11.47
N GLN A 286 -0.65 -1.51 -11.14
CA GLN A 286 -1.70 -2.48 -11.45
C GLN A 286 -1.91 -2.61 -12.95
N ASP A 287 -1.87 -1.51 -13.68
CA ASP A 287 -2.05 -1.50 -15.14
C ASP A 287 -0.83 -2.10 -15.84
N ALA A 288 0.39 -1.79 -15.42
CA ALA A 288 1.61 -2.40 -15.94
C ALA A 288 1.63 -3.93 -15.80
N VAL A 289 1.11 -4.46 -14.66
CA VAL A 289 0.94 -5.92 -14.50
C VAL A 289 -0.11 -6.46 -15.46
N LYS A 290 -1.28 -5.81 -15.59
CA LYS A 290 -2.33 -6.25 -16.53
C LYS A 290 -1.82 -6.25 -17.98
N GLU A 291 -1.09 -5.21 -18.38
CA GLU A 291 -0.49 -5.08 -19.70
C GLU A 291 0.53 -6.19 -19.97
N MET A 292 1.42 -6.47 -19.00
CA MET A 292 2.35 -7.60 -19.10
C MET A 292 1.62 -8.94 -19.29
N MET A 293 0.52 -9.18 -18.55
CA MET A 293 -0.25 -10.42 -18.66
C MET A 293 -1.02 -10.54 -19.98
N ALA A 294 -1.40 -9.40 -20.58
CA ALA A 294 -2.16 -9.34 -21.83
C ALA A 294 -1.29 -9.09 -23.07
N SER A 295 0.04 -9.03 -22.93
CA SER A 295 0.95 -8.78 -24.05
C SER A 295 0.88 -9.88 -25.11
N GLU A 296 1.38 -9.60 -26.34
CA GLU A 296 1.41 -10.58 -27.43
C GLU A 296 2.24 -11.82 -27.10
N GLU A 297 3.25 -11.68 -26.22
CA GLU A 297 4.07 -12.78 -25.73
C GLU A 297 3.34 -13.65 -24.68
N GLY A 298 2.17 -13.22 -24.23
CA GLY A 298 1.44 -13.83 -23.12
C GLY A 298 2.05 -13.55 -21.75
N PRO A 299 1.44 -14.11 -20.68
CA PRO A 299 2.00 -13.97 -19.32
C PRO A 299 3.35 -14.69 -19.23
N PRO A 300 4.28 -14.18 -18.40
CA PRO A 300 5.50 -14.90 -18.05
C PRO A 300 5.18 -16.28 -17.45
N ASP A 301 6.10 -17.24 -17.58
CA ASP A 301 5.93 -18.58 -16.98
C ASP A 301 5.85 -18.49 -15.45
N ILE A 302 6.64 -17.59 -14.88
CA ILE A 302 6.68 -17.32 -13.42
C ILE A 302 6.69 -15.81 -13.19
N MET A 303 5.97 -15.36 -12.16
CA MET A 303 6.06 -14.01 -11.63
C MET A 303 6.72 -13.98 -10.25
N VAL A 304 7.67 -13.08 -10.06
CA VAL A 304 8.25 -12.75 -8.76
C VAL A 304 7.82 -11.33 -8.38
N VAL A 305 7.03 -11.24 -7.32
CA VAL A 305 6.53 -9.97 -6.80
C VAL A 305 7.28 -9.62 -5.53
N ILE A 306 8.05 -8.52 -5.55
CA ILE A 306 9.00 -8.18 -4.49
C ILE A 306 8.45 -7.05 -3.63
N GLY A 307 8.50 -7.22 -2.31
CA GLY A 307 8.21 -6.18 -1.33
C GLY A 307 7.55 -6.68 -0.05
N GLY A 308 7.52 -5.81 0.95
CA GLY A 308 7.07 -6.17 2.30
C GLY A 308 5.68 -6.78 2.36
N TYR A 309 5.51 -7.82 3.16
CA TYR A 309 4.24 -8.55 3.30
C TYR A 309 3.11 -7.70 3.92
N ASN A 310 3.44 -6.65 4.65
CA ASN A 310 2.50 -5.67 5.18
C ASN A 310 2.13 -4.56 4.17
N SER A 311 2.80 -4.49 3.02
CA SER A 311 2.47 -3.54 1.95
C SER A 311 1.19 -3.95 1.21
N SER A 312 0.14 -3.14 1.30
CA SER A 312 -1.11 -3.38 0.55
C SER A 312 -0.89 -3.39 -0.95
N ASN A 313 -0.11 -2.45 -1.49
CA ASN A 313 0.19 -2.39 -2.92
C ASN A 313 0.85 -3.68 -3.40
N THR A 314 1.90 -4.16 -2.73
CA THR A 314 2.60 -5.40 -3.11
C THR A 314 1.69 -6.62 -3.04
N ASN A 315 0.87 -6.74 -1.99
CA ASN A 315 -0.08 -7.84 -1.86
C ASN A 315 -1.10 -7.87 -3.02
N HIS A 316 -1.62 -6.71 -3.42
CA HIS A 316 -2.57 -6.63 -4.54
C HIS A 316 -1.93 -7.00 -5.88
N LEU A 317 -0.67 -6.59 -6.12
CA LEU A 317 0.08 -7.00 -7.31
C LEU A 317 0.29 -8.51 -7.35
N ALA A 318 0.65 -9.13 -6.22
CA ALA A 318 0.82 -10.57 -6.13
C ALA A 318 -0.49 -11.34 -6.42
N VAL A 319 -1.62 -10.87 -5.87
CA VAL A 319 -2.95 -11.45 -6.15
C VAL A 319 -3.34 -11.28 -7.62
N LEU A 320 -3.02 -10.12 -8.23
CA LEU A 320 -3.27 -9.86 -9.66
C LEU A 320 -2.47 -10.84 -10.54
N CYS A 321 -1.16 -10.97 -10.31
CA CYS A 321 -0.30 -11.88 -11.04
C CYS A 321 -0.76 -13.34 -10.91
N ALA A 322 -1.13 -13.76 -9.70
CA ALA A 322 -1.54 -15.13 -9.39
C ALA A 322 -2.83 -15.60 -10.11
N LYS A 323 -3.60 -14.66 -10.69
CA LYS A 323 -4.75 -15.00 -11.55
C LYS A 323 -4.34 -15.52 -12.92
N HIS A 324 -3.11 -15.30 -13.32
CA HIS A 324 -2.65 -15.54 -14.69
C HIS A 324 -1.52 -16.57 -14.77
N THR A 325 -0.63 -16.61 -13.77
CA THR A 325 0.55 -17.47 -13.78
C THR A 325 1.04 -17.80 -12.37
N ILE A 326 1.99 -18.75 -12.28
CA ILE A 326 2.68 -19.07 -11.02
C ILE A 326 3.31 -17.81 -10.46
N THR A 327 3.00 -17.48 -9.22
CA THR A 327 3.42 -16.20 -8.63
C THR A 327 3.98 -16.39 -7.23
N TYR A 328 5.20 -15.92 -7.03
CA TYR A 328 5.90 -15.91 -5.75
C TYR A 328 5.98 -14.48 -5.19
N HIS A 329 5.32 -14.24 -4.06
CA HIS A 329 5.46 -12.99 -3.32
C HIS A 329 6.58 -13.11 -2.29
N VAL A 330 7.67 -12.43 -2.52
CA VAL A 330 8.87 -12.43 -1.67
C VAL A 330 9.07 -11.07 -0.98
N SER A 331 9.45 -11.09 0.29
CA SER A 331 9.70 -9.84 1.04
C SER A 331 11.01 -9.17 0.63
N ASP A 332 11.99 -9.96 0.20
CA ASP A 332 13.35 -9.53 -0.18
C ASP A 332 13.98 -10.54 -1.14
N ALA A 333 15.01 -10.13 -1.88
CA ALA A 333 15.81 -11.00 -2.72
C ALA A 333 16.38 -12.22 -1.97
N ALA A 334 16.74 -12.05 -0.70
CA ALA A 334 17.25 -13.13 0.17
C ALA A 334 16.23 -14.29 0.41
N CYS A 335 15.01 -14.17 -0.07
CA CYS A 335 14.06 -15.29 -0.12
C CYS A 335 14.41 -16.31 -1.23
N ILE A 336 15.25 -15.94 -2.19
CA ILE A 336 15.72 -16.79 -3.28
C ILE A 336 17.08 -17.38 -2.88
N ASP A 337 17.14 -18.69 -2.76
CA ASP A 337 18.39 -19.40 -2.46
C ASP A 337 18.88 -20.16 -3.69
N PRO A 338 19.90 -19.63 -4.39
CA PRO A 338 20.44 -20.28 -5.57
C PRO A 338 21.22 -21.57 -5.29
N GLU A 339 21.74 -21.77 -4.06
CA GLU A 339 22.52 -22.96 -3.71
C GLU A 339 21.61 -24.18 -3.49
N SER A 340 20.50 -23.99 -2.78
CA SER A 340 19.50 -25.05 -2.55
C SER A 340 18.45 -25.15 -3.66
N GLY A 341 18.39 -24.20 -4.60
CA GLY A 341 17.36 -24.17 -5.65
C GLY A 341 15.95 -23.88 -5.11
N THR A 342 15.87 -23.20 -3.96
CA THR A 342 14.57 -22.94 -3.29
C THR A 342 14.17 -21.47 -3.33
N ILE A 343 12.85 -21.21 -3.20
CA ILE A 343 12.30 -19.89 -2.98
C ILE A 343 11.34 -19.92 -1.79
N ARG A 344 11.54 -19.01 -0.83
CA ARG A 344 10.61 -18.77 0.28
C ARG A 344 9.67 -17.63 -0.10
N PHE A 345 8.37 -17.80 0.10
CA PHE A 345 7.38 -16.83 -0.30
C PHE A 345 6.16 -16.85 0.62
N LYS A 346 5.43 -15.76 0.65
CA LYS A 346 4.12 -15.69 1.31
C LYS A 346 3.03 -16.17 0.33
N PRO A 347 2.14 -17.10 0.73
CA PRO A 347 1.01 -17.50 -0.10
C PRO A 347 0.13 -16.30 -0.48
N ASN A 348 -0.21 -16.20 -1.77
CA ASN A 348 -0.95 -15.06 -2.30
C ASN A 348 -2.36 -14.97 -1.73
N GLY A 349 -2.83 -13.74 -1.47
CA GLY A 349 -4.17 -13.50 -0.92
C GLY A 349 -4.34 -13.83 0.57
N THR A 350 -3.28 -14.18 1.28
CA THR A 350 -3.32 -14.49 2.71
C THR A 350 -2.99 -13.25 3.58
N PRO A 351 -3.38 -13.23 4.86
CA PRO A 351 -3.01 -12.17 5.79
C PRO A 351 -1.49 -11.93 5.86
N PHE A 352 -1.08 -10.71 6.16
CA PHE A 352 0.35 -10.32 6.14
C PHE A 352 1.23 -11.13 7.12
N ASN A 353 0.66 -11.62 8.21
CA ASN A 353 1.32 -12.43 9.25
C ASN A 353 1.29 -13.93 8.96
N THR A 354 0.78 -14.36 7.79
CA THR A 354 0.85 -15.76 7.38
C THR A 354 2.31 -16.16 7.21
N PRO A 355 2.74 -17.30 7.79
CA PRO A 355 4.11 -17.79 7.64
C PRO A 355 4.49 -17.99 6.16
N GLU A 356 5.77 -17.73 5.87
CA GLU A 356 6.34 -18.11 4.56
C GLU A 356 6.24 -19.62 4.35
N THR A 357 6.12 -20.00 3.09
CA THR A 357 6.29 -21.37 2.62
C THR A 357 7.47 -21.43 1.66
N THR A 358 8.00 -22.61 1.41
CA THR A 358 9.15 -22.85 0.53
C THR A 358 8.70 -23.68 -0.65
N ALA A 359 9.11 -23.31 -1.86
CA ALA A 359 9.04 -24.14 -3.04
C ALA A 359 10.44 -24.62 -3.41
N GLU A 360 10.57 -25.92 -3.63
CA GLU A 360 11.75 -26.58 -4.18
C GLU A 360 11.60 -26.66 -5.71
N ASP A 361 12.70 -26.71 -6.44
CA ASP A 361 12.73 -26.83 -7.91
C ASP A 361 11.78 -25.83 -8.63
N TRP A 362 11.68 -24.61 -8.08
CA TRP A 362 10.73 -23.60 -8.56
C TRP A 362 11.08 -23.00 -9.94
N LEU A 363 12.33 -23.19 -10.40
CA LEU A 363 12.83 -22.85 -11.73
C LEU A 363 12.90 -24.13 -12.60
N PRO A 364 11.89 -24.39 -13.43
CA PRO A 364 11.88 -25.59 -14.28
C PRO A 364 13.04 -25.59 -15.28
N GLU A 365 13.42 -26.79 -15.77
CA GLU A 365 14.40 -26.94 -16.83
C GLU A 365 13.88 -26.34 -18.15
N GLY A 366 14.78 -26.00 -19.05
CA GLY A 366 14.46 -25.39 -20.34
C GLY A 366 14.45 -23.85 -20.31
N PRO A 367 14.23 -23.24 -21.49
CA PRO A 367 14.09 -21.78 -21.59
C PRO A 367 12.88 -21.33 -20.77
N ILE A 368 13.05 -20.23 -20.02
CA ILE A 368 11.98 -19.73 -19.14
C ILE A 368 11.86 -18.21 -19.21
N SER A 369 10.63 -17.73 -19.15
CA SER A 369 10.30 -16.31 -19.02
C SER A 369 9.89 -15.99 -17.57
N ILE A 370 10.60 -15.06 -16.92
CA ILE A 370 10.36 -14.66 -15.54
C ILE A 370 9.99 -13.18 -15.52
N GLY A 371 8.76 -12.91 -15.12
CA GLY A 371 8.29 -11.56 -14.89
C GLY A 371 8.61 -11.08 -13.49
N LEU A 372 9.06 -9.83 -13.36
CA LEU A 372 9.28 -9.19 -12.06
C LEU A 372 8.46 -7.91 -11.96
N THR A 373 7.88 -7.73 -10.79
CA THR A 373 7.28 -6.46 -10.37
C THR A 373 7.52 -6.24 -8.89
N ALA A 374 7.30 -5.02 -8.44
CA ALA A 374 7.52 -4.66 -7.05
C ALA A 374 6.54 -3.58 -6.59
N GLY A 375 6.18 -3.64 -5.31
CA GLY A 375 5.35 -2.61 -4.70
C GLY A 375 6.01 -1.24 -4.66
N ALA A 376 5.19 -0.19 -4.50
CA ALA A 376 5.61 1.20 -4.46
C ALA A 376 6.59 1.55 -3.32
N SER A 377 6.78 0.64 -2.37
CA SER A 377 7.72 0.74 -1.25
C SER A 377 9.00 -0.08 -1.42
N THR A 378 9.25 -0.66 -2.60
CA THR A 378 10.41 -1.53 -2.85
C THR A 378 11.46 -0.82 -3.68
N PRO A 379 12.71 -0.67 -3.23
CA PRO A 379 13.75 -0.01 -3.99
C PRO A 379 14.31 -0.90 -5.12
N ASN A 380 14.85 -0.27 -6.19
CA ASN A 380 15.31 -0.95 -7.40
C ASN A 380 16.47 -1.93 -7.13
N ASN A 381 17.36 -1.65 -6.16
CA ASN A 381 18.46 -2.55 -5.81
C ASN A 381 17.96 -3.93 -5.34
N LYS A 382 16.76 -4.01 -4.73
CA LYS A 382 16.18 -5.31 -4.32
C LYS A 382 15.66 -6.11 -5.51
N ILE A 383 15.20 -5.43 -6.54
CA ILE A 383 14.79 -6.06 -7.79
C ILE A 383 16.02 -6.57 -8.54
N GLY A 384 17.07 -5.73 -8.64
CA GLY A 384 18.33 -6.13 -9.23
C GLY A 384 18.95 -7.34 -8.55
N ALA A 385 19.00 -7.33 -7.21
CA ALA A 385 19.50 -8.47 -6.42
C ALA A 385 18.66 -9.75 -6.66
N ALA A 386 17.34 -9.65 -6.79
CA ALA A 386 16.50 -10.81 -7.11
C ALA A 386 16.81 -11.36 -8.51
N ILE A 387 17.02 -10.51 -9.50
CA ILE A 387 17.43 -10.94 -10.85
C ILE A 387 18.78 -11.68 -10.80
N GLU A 388 19.77 -11.13 -10.09
CA GLU A 388 21.09 -11.76 -9.94
C GLU A 388 21.00 -13.15 -9.31
N LEU A 389 20.20 -13.31 -8.26
CA LEU A 389 20.01 -14.61 -7.60
C LEU A 389 19.27 -15.62 -8.50
N ILE A 390 18.27 -15.17 -9.26
CA ILE A 390 17.59 -16.00 -10.26
C ILE A 390 18.57 -16.49 -11.34
N LEU A 391 19.38 -15.59 -11.88
CA LEU A 391 20.40 -15.94 -12.87
C LEU A 391 21.45 -16.91 -12.29
N THR A 392 21.91 -16.66 -11.07
CA THR A 392 22.84 -17.54 -10.35
C THR A 392 22.25 -18.94 -10.16
N ALA A 393 20.98 -19.07 -9.79
CA ALA A 393 20.28 -20.35 -9.66
C ALA A 393 20.22 -21.15 -10.99
N ARG A 394 20.29 -20.45 -12.13
CA ARG A 394 20.39 -21.05 -13.48
C ARG A 394 21.84 -21.24 -13.96
N GLY A 395 22.83 -20.91 -13.12
CA GLY A 395 24.24 -20.95 -13.49
C GLY A 395 24.65 -19.90 -14.52
N LEU A 396 23.94 -18.76 -14.53
CA LEU A 396 24.19 -17.61 -15.37
C LEU A 396 24.75 -16.45 -14.54
N THR A 397 25.39 -15.51 -15.19
CA THR A 397 25.87 -14.25 -14.59
C THR A 397 25.17 -13.06 -15.23
N SER A 398 24.97 -12.01 -14.45
CA SER A 398 24.40 -10.72 -14.92
C SER A 398 25.46 -9.81 -15.53
N GLU A 399 26.48 -10.32 -16.21
CA GLU A 399 27.51 -9.45 -16.82
C GLU A 399 26.86 -8.41 -17.70
N LEU A 400 26.78 -7.19 -17.18
CA LEU A 400 26.56 -6.02 -18.01
C LEU A 400 27.83 -5.86 -18.86
N PRO A 401 27.72 -5.66 -20.21
CA PRO A 401 28.88 -5.21 -20.96
C PRO A 401 29.42 -3.98 -20.24
N ALA A 402 30.74 -3.94 -20.02
CA ALA A 402 31.39 -2.83 -19.35
C ALA A 402 31.03 -1.53 -20.08
N GLY A 403 29.97 -0.90 -19.62
CA GLY A 403 29.50 0.40 -20.07
C GLY A 403 30.24 1.47 -19.28
N GLU A 404 30.72 2.48 -19.97
CA GLU A 404 31.41 3.62 -19.38
C GLU A 404 30.64 4.22 -18.20
N PRO A 405 31.32 4.69 -17.15
CA PRO A 405 30.65 5.31 -16.02
C PRO A 405 29.87 6.53 -16.52
N VAL A 406 28.56 6.55 -16.27
CA VAL A 406 27.73 7.73 -16.50
C VAL A 406 28.34 8.85 -15.67
N ALA A 407 28.84 9.89 -16.34
CA ALA A 407 29.42 11.06 -15.69
C ALA A 407 28.39 11.70 -14.74
N ALA A 408 28.85 12.02 -13.54
CA ALA A 408 28.12 12.60 -12.42
C ALA A 408 27.47 13.96 -12.76
#